data_47171bf972d1c6aecfb0929cf44fcfa6
#
_entry.id   47171bf972d1c6aecfb0929cf44fcfa6
#
_cell.length_a   1.000
_cell.length_b   1.000
_cell.length_c   1.000
_cell.angle_alpha   90.00
_cell.angle_beta   90.00
_cell.angle_gamma   90.00
#
_symmetry.space_group_name_H-M   'P 1'
#
loop_
_entity.id
_entity.type
_entity.pdbx_description
1 polymer ?
#
loop_
_entity_poly.entity_id
_entity_poly.type
_entity_poly.pdbx_seq_one_letter_code
_entity_poly.pdbx_strand_id
1 'polypeptide(L)'
;MNVRDPDRKEVSMKKIVIIGANDFQRPLIKKAGEMGYETHVFAWRDGATGAGDADFFYEISITEKEQILEICRKIQPDAVSTIGSDLANITVQYLAEKLGLPGNSSACIENSTNKFAMRTAFQKAGIPVPFFQAVSVGDRVFPESFPVIVKPTDRSGSRAITKVYTQEELEQAITQAAEQSFENRAIVEEYIEGAEYSVETISYKGEHTCLAVTKKFTTGSPHYIETGHLQPAPVSEEMYGKIQDTVFRALDALEIRNGAGHSELRIDKAGNIRIIEIGSRMGGDCIGSDLVPLSTGQDFVAMAVDTAAGKPPVFTEKKK
;
A
#
# COMPACT_ATOMS: atom_id res chain seq x y z
N MET A 1 13.54 45.19 -31.84
CA MET A 1 13.25 45.45 -30.44
C MET A 1 12.22 44.43 -29.98
N ASN A 2 12.63 43.33 -29.34
CA ASN A 2 11.69 42.37 -28.80
C ASN A 2 11.20 42.90 -27.44
N VAL A 3 9.97 43.36 -27.39
CA VAL A 3 9.30 43.77 -26.16
C VAL A 3 9.02 42.48 -25.38
N ARG A 4 9.73 42.25 -24.28
CA ARG A 4 9.39 41.21 -23.31
C ARG A 4 8.08 41.61 -22.63
N ASP A 5 7.09 40.74 -22.74
CA ASP A 5 5.81 40.86 -22.03
C ASP A 5 6.10 40.75 -20.53
N PRO A 6 5.86 41.82 -19.73
CA PRO A 6 6.16 41.81 -18.30
C PRO A 6 5.23 40.94 -17.44
N ASP A 7 4.14 40.41 -18.04
CA ASP A 7 3.13 39.58 -17.32
C ASP A 7 3.29 38.06 -17.53
N ARG A 8 4.35 37.63 -18.20
CA ARG A 8 4.66 36.21 -18.29
C ARG A 8 5.20 35.73 -16.92
N LYS A 9 4.29 35.36 -15.98
CA LYS A 9 4.66 34.60 -14.79
C LYS A 9 5.47 33.38 -15.27
N GLU A 10 6.74 33.31 -14.90
CA GLU A 10 7.51 32.07 -15.01
C GLU A 10 6.70 31.01 -14.24
N VAL A 11 6.09 30.10 -14.97
CA VAL A 11 5.45 28.92 -14.35
C VAL A 11 6.61 28.09 -13.81
N SER A 12 6.90 28.22 -12.52
CA SER A 12 7.91 27.40 -11.87
C SER A 12 7.53 25.93 -12.07
N MET A 13 8.47 25.11 -12.51
CA MET A 13 8.27 23.69 -12.70
C MET A 13 7.82 23.08 -11.36
N LYS A 14 6.73 22.31 -11.38
CA LYS A 14 6.23 21.63 -10.20
C LYS A 14 7.20 20.54 -9.79
N LYS A 15 7.35 20.34 -8.48
CA LYS A 15 8.32 19.42 -7.90
C LYS A 15 7.61 18.28 -7.18
N ILE A 16 8.11 17.07 -7.38
CA ILE A 16 7.63 15.90 -6.65
C ILE A 16 8.78 15.21 -5.94
N VAL A 17 8.58 14.88 -4.66
CA VAL A 17 9.47 14.03 -3.90
C VAL A 17 8.97 12.59 -3.98
N ILE A 18 9.85 11.67 -4.32
CA ILE A 18 9.56 10.25 -4.43
C ILE A 18 10.44 9.47 -3.45
N ILE A 19 9.82 8.64 -2.63
CA ILE A 19 10.50 7.81 -1.64
C ILE A 19 10.61 6.38 -2.16
N GLY A 20 11.86 5.93 -2.37
CA GLY A 20 12.20 4.65 -2.99
C GLY A 20 12.51 4.78 -4.48
N ALA A 21 13.41 3.91 -4.96
CA ALA A 21 13.91 3.94 -6.34
C ALA A 21 14.22 2.55 -6.91
N ASN A 22 13.69 1.46 -6.32
CA ASN A 22 13.88 0.13 -6.89
C ASN A 22 12.95 -0.09 -8.10
N ASP A 23 12.94 -1.29 -8.66
CA ASP A 23 12.15 -1.62 -9.85
C ASP A 23 10.65 -1.32 -9.68
N PHE A 24 10.11 -1.45 -8.47
CA PHE A 24 8.69 -1.18 -8.21
C PHE A 24 8.35 0.32 -8.15
N GLN A 25 9.28 1.20 -7.74
CA GLN A 25 9.06 2.65 -7.73
C GLN A 25 9.48 3.33 -9.04
N ARG A 26 10.33 2.69 -9.85
CA ARG A 26 10.80 3.24 -11.12
C ARG A 26 9.68 3.72 -12.05
N PRO A 27 8.53 3.02 -12.20
CA PRO A 27 7.40 3.51 -12.99
C PRO A 27 6.87 4.86 -12.52
N LEU A 28 6.85 5.13 -11.20
CA LEU A 28 6.41 6.40 -10.64
C LEU A 28 7.38 7.53 -10.99
N ILE A 29 8.70 7.29 -10.92
CA ILE A 29 9.72 8.29 -11.25
C ILE A 29 9.56 8.73 -12.70
N LYS A 30 9.47 7.76 -13.63
CA LYS A 30 9.28 8.03 -15.07
C LYS A 30 7.97 8.78 -15.34
N LYS A 31 6.87 8.30 -14.76
CA LYS A 31 5.55 8.92 -14.95
C LYS A 31 5.51 10.34 -14.44
N ALA A 32 6.09 10.64 -13.30
CA ALA A 32 6.16 11.99 -12.77
C ALA A 32 6.95 12.93 -13.70
N GLY A 33 8.09 12.49 -14.24
CA GLY A 33 8.84 13.23 -15.26
C GLY A 33 8.04 13.46 -16.54
N GLU A 34 7.35 12.42 -17.06
CA GLU A 34 6.45 12.54 -18.24
C GLU A 34 5.31 13.55 -18.01
N MET A 35 4.81 13.66 -16.77
CA MET A 35 3.79 14.63 -16.36
C MET A 35 4.35 16.05 -16.12
N GLY A 36 5.66 16.26 -16.34
CA GLY A 36 6.31 17.56 -16.27
C GLY A 36 6.69 18.00 -14.85
N TYR A 37 6.86 17.06 -13.92
CA TYR A 37 7.40 17.33 -12.59
C TYR A 37 8.93 17.24 -12.60
N GLU A 38 9.60 18.14 -11.87
CA GLU A 38 10.97 17.97 -11.43
C GLU A 38 11.00 16.91 -10.32
N THR A 39 11.72 15.81 -10.53
CA THR A 39 11.70 14.63 -9.67
C THR A 39 12.89 14.62 -8.69
N HIS A 40 12.58 14.57 -7.40
CA HIS A 40 13.53 14.46 -6.30
C HIS A 40 13.38 13.12 -5.60
N VAL A 41 14.33 12.20 -5.77
CA VAL A 41 14.19 10.80 -5.36
C VAL A 41 15.14 10.48 -4.21
N PHE A 42 14.61 9.85 -3.15
CA PHE A 42 15.37 9.44 -1.97
C PHE A 42 15.38 7.92 -1.83
N ALA A 43 16.56 7.32 -1.86
CA ALA A 43 16.75 5.88 -1.64
C ALA A 43 18.21 5.55 -1.34
N TRP A 44 18.49 4.35 -0.83
CA TRP A 44 19.82 3.78 -0.91
C TRP A 44 20.25 3.60 -2.36
N ARG A 45 21.55 3.75 -2.64
CA ARG A 45 22.09 3.56 -3.98
C ARG A 45 21.99 2.11 -4.45
N ASP A 46 22.21 1.18 -3.52
CA ASP A 46 22.11 -0.25 -3.82
C ASP A 46 20.66 -0.64 -4.13
N GLY A 47 20.45 -1.29 -5.26
CA GLY A 47 19.10 -1.63 -5.76
C GLY A 47 18.27 -0.47 -6.31
N ALA A 48 18.80 0.76 -6.38
CA ALA A 48 18.09 1.93 -6.91
C ALA A 48 18.13 2.00 -8.44
N THR A 49 17.42 1.08 -9.11
CA THR A 49 17.36 1.00 -10.59
C THR A 49 16.73 2.25 -11.23
N GLY A 50 15.87 2.95 -10.50
CA GLY A 50 15.25 4.20 -10.92
C GLY A 50 16.09 5.45 -10.70
N ALA A 51 17.28 5.35 -10.08
CA ALA A 51 18.12 6.52 -9.77
C ALA A 51 18.52 7.34 -11.03
N GLY A 52 18.71 6.64 -12.16
CA GLY A 52 19.08 7.28 -13.43
C GLY A 52 17.91 7.92 -14.17
N ASP A 53 16.68 7.69 -13.74
CA ASP A 53 15.48 8.29 -14.32
C ASP A 53 15.04 9.56 -13.55
N ALA A 54 15.70 9.88 -12.41
CA ALA A 54 15.40 11.04 -11.58
C ALA A 54 16.21 12.28 -11.99
N ASP A 55 15.59 13.47 -11.89
CA ASP A 55 16.34 14.74 -12.06
C ASP A 55 17.33 14.96 -10.92
N PHE A 56 16.91 14.65 -9.68
CA PHE A 56 17.75 14.70 -8.50
C PHE A 56 17.65 13.43 -7.67
N PHE A 57 18.77 12.79 -7.39
CA PHE A 57 18.83 11.59 -6.57
C PHE A 57 19.63 11.86 -5.28
N TYR A 58 19.02 11.52 -4.14
CA TYR A 58 19.59 11.68 -2.81
C TYR A 58 19.82 10.30 -2.19
N GLU A 59 21.09 9.99 -1.91
CA GLU A 59 21.48 8.70 -1.30
C GLU A 59 21.22 8.73 0.22
N ILE A 60 19.94 8.66 0.59
CA ILE A 60 19.44 8.70 1.96
C ILE A 60 18.42 7.59 2.13
N SER A 61 18.52 6.81 3.22
CA SER A 61 17.54 5.76 3.53
C SER A 61 16.12 6.30 3.54
N ILE A 62 15.20 5.51 3.00
CA ILE A 62 13.76 5.82 3.03
C ILE A 62 13.19 5.94 4.45
N THR A 63 13.91 5.47 5.47
CA THR A 63 13.51 5.53 6.89
C THR A 63 14.03 6.77 7.61
N GLU A 64 15.00 7.51 7.02
CA GLU A 64 15.58 8.72 7.61
C GLU A 64 14.67 9.95 7.36
N LYS A 65 13.43 9.84 7.81
CA LYS A 65 12.35 10.79 7.50
C LYS A 65 12.63 12.23 7.95
N GLU A 66 13.32 12.43 9.06
CA GLU A 66 13.72 13.74 9.56
C GLU A 66 14.76 14.39 8.66
N GLN A 67 15.78 13.65 8.23
CA GLN A 67 16.81 14.15 7.32
C GLN A 67 16.19 14.46 5.95
N ILE A 68 15.31 13.63 5.46
CA ILE A 68 14.58 13.87 4.21
C ILE A 68 13.71 15.13 4.34
N LEU A 69 13.00 15.33 5.47
CA LEU A 69 12.19 16.52 5.71
C LEU A 69 13.01 17.82 5.66
N GLU A 70 14.21 17.84 6.21
CA GLU A 70 15.09 19.03 6.17
C GLU A 70 15.45 19.41 4.73
N ILE A 71 15.67 18.44 3.87
CA ILE A 71 15.95 18.67 2.45
C ILE A 71 14.66 19.08 1.73
N CYS A 72 13.53 18.45 2.00
CA CYS A 72 12.22 18.79 1.42
C CYS A 72 11.82 20.25 1.72
N ARG A 73 12.14 20.77 2.91
CA ARG A 73 11.91 22.18 3.25
C ARG A 73 12.66 23.17 2.33
N LYS A 74 13.81 22.75 1.78
CA LYS A 74 14.59 23.54 0.82
C LYS A 74 14.07 23.36 -0.61
N ILE A 75 13.66 22.13 -0.96
CA ILE A 75 13.08 21.78 -2.27
C ILE A 75 11.72 22.48 -2.45
N GLN A 76 10.90 22.54 -1.39
CA GLN A 76 9.51 23.00 -1.40
C GLN A 76 8.68 22.22 -2.45
N PRO A 77 8.50 20.90 -2.29
CA PRO A 77 7.78 20.07 -3.23
C PRO A 77 6.29 20.39 -3.25
N ASP A 78 5.65 20.20 -4.40
CA ASP A 78 4.20 20.28 -4.59
C ASP A 78 3.49 18.95 -4.25
N ALA A 79 4.25 17.84 -4.23
CA ALA A 79 3.75 16.50 -3.95
C ALA A 79 4.84 15.60 -3.34
N VAL A 80 4.40 14.61 -2.56
CA VAL A 80 5.25 13.51 -2.07
C VAL A 80 4.53 12.20 -2.37
N SER A 81 5.23 11.19 -2.91
CA SER A 81 4.61 9.92 -3.29
C SER A 81 5.56 8.72 -3.21
N THR A 82 4.98 7.54 -3.21
CA THR A 82 5.63 6.24 -3.41
C THR A 82 4.63 5.23 -3.95
N ILE A 83 5.12 4.14 -4.53
CA ILE A 83 4.32 2.95 -4.89
C ILE A 83 5.04 1.69 -4.42
N GLY A 84 4.32 0.59 -4.23
CA GLY A 84 4.88 -0.75 -3.98
C GLY A 84 5.65 -0.94 -2.67
N SER A 85 5.55 -0.01 -1.70
CA SER A 85 6.28 -0.13 -0.43
C SER A 85 5.55 0.53 0.73
N ASP A 86 5.16 -0.27 1.72
CA ASP A 86 4.54 0.23 2.96
C ASP A 86 5.53 1.04 3.78
N LEU A 87 6.78 0.59 3.87
CA LEU A 87 7.84 1.28 4.61
C LEU A 87 8.12 2.68 4.03
N ALA A 88 8.17 2.81 2.71
CA ALA A 88 8.33 4.10 2.05
C ALA A 88 7.09 4.99 2.27
N ASN A 89 5.88 4.39 2.29
CA ASN A 89 4.64 5.12 2.49
C ASN A 89 4.55 5.77 3.89
N ILE A 90 5.11 5.16 4.92
CA ILE A 90 5.22 5.77 6.27
C ILE A 90 5.97 7.11 6.17
N THR A 91 7.08 7.15 5.44
CA THR A 91 7.85 8.38 5.23
C THR A 91 7.10 9.39 4.36
N VAL A 92 6.43 8.95 3.29
CA VAL A 92 5.59 9.81 2.44
C VAL A 92 4.55 10.56 3.27
N GLN A 93 3.80 9.86 4.10
CA GLN A 93 2.74 10.47 4.89
C GLN A 93 3.28 11.39 5.99
N TYR A 94 4.40 11.01 6.61
CA TYR A 94 5.11 11.89 7.55
C TYR A 94 5.51 13.22 6.89
N LEU A 95 6.09 13.15 5.69
CA LEU A 95 6.49 14.35 4.94
C LEU A 95 5.28 15.17 4.50
N ALA A 96 4.22 14.53 4.01
CA ALA A 96 2.98 15.19 3.61
C ALA A 96 2.38 15.98 4.78
N GLU A 97 2.26 15.37 5.96
CA GLU A 97 1.77 16.04 7.17
C GLU A 97 2.65 17.24 7.56
N LYS A 98 3.97 17.06 7.63
CA LYS A 98 4.91 18.11 8.07
C LYS A 98 5.06 19.26 7.09
N LEU A 99 4.76 19.04 5.81
CA LEU A 99 4.84 20.05 4.74
C LEU A 99 3.46 20.62 4.37
N GLY A 100 2.38 20.13 4.96
CA GLY A 100 1.01 20.56 4.64
C GLY A 100 0.58 20.16 3.23
N LEU A 101 1.11 19.05 2.72
CA LEU A 101 0.80 18.50 1.41
C LEU A 101 -0.38 17.52 1.49
N PRO A 102 -1.04 17.24 0.35
CA PRO A 102 -2.08 16.21 0.32
C PRO A 102 -1.56 14.84 0.76
N GLY A 103 -2.35 14.15 1.59
CA GLY A 103 -1.99 12.85 2.15
C GLY A 103 -3.14 12.29 2.99
N ASN A 104 -2.85 11.25 3.75
CA ASN A 104 -3.74 10.65 4.74
C ASN A 104 -3.32 11.04 6.16
N SER A 105 -4.15 10.75 7.16
CA SER A 105 -3.85 11.01 8.56
C SER A 105 -2.76 10.09 9.12
N SER A 106 -2.13 10.48 10.23
CA SER A 106 -1.24 9.58 10.97
C SER A 106 -1.98 8.34 11.49
N ALA A 107 -3.27 8.47 11.84
CA ALA A 107 -4.13 7.35 12.19
C ALA A 107 -4.32 6.37 11.02
N CYS A 108 -4.48 6.89 9.80
CA CYS A 108 -4.53 6.05 8.59
C CYS A 108 -3.26 5.21 8.44
N ILE A 109 -2.09 5.80 8.66
CA ILE A 109 -0.83 5.09 8.54
C ILE A 109 -0.72 3.97 9.55
N GLU A 110 -1.00 4.26 10.82
CA GLU A 110 -1.04 3.24 11.88
C GLU A 110 -2.00 2.10 11.52
N ASN A 111 -3.24 2.43 11.14
CA ASN A 111 -4.27 1.46 10.80
C ASN A 111 -3.95 0.64 9.54
N SER A 112 -3.17 1.17 8.58
CA SER A 112 -2.84 0.47 7.33
C SER A 112 -1.47 -0.22 7.33
N THR A 113 -0.63 -0.01 8.35
CA THR A 113 0.70 -0.63 8.45
C THR A 113 0.84 -1.56 9.66
N ASN A 114 0.00 -1.40 10.68
CA ASN A 114 -0.03 -2.27 11.86
C ASN A 114 -1.26 -3.19 11.80
N LYS A 115 -1.03 -4.50 11.71
CA LYS A 115 -2.08 -5.51 11.52
C LYS A 115 -3.07 -5.58 12.69
N PHE A 116 -2.62 -5.34 13.92
CA PHE A 116 -3.48 -5.31 15.09
C PHE A 116 -4.37 -4.05 15.10
N ALA A 117 -3.81 -2.90 14.77
CA ALA A 117 -4.58 -1.66 14.61
C ALA A 117 -5.62 -1.80 13.48
N MET A 118 -5.22 -2.38 12.35
CA MET A 118 -6.10 -2.68 11.21
C MET A 118 -7.29 -3.56 11.62
N ARG A 119 -7.06 -4.68 12.28
CA ARG A 119 -8.12 -5.57 12.77
C ARG A 119 -9.06 -4.86 13.75
N THR A 120 -8.48 -4.04 14.64
CA THR A 120 -9.25 -3.25 15.62
C THR A 120 -10.14 -2.21 14.92
N ALA A 121 -9.63 -1.55 13.88
CA ALA A 121 -10.42 -0.59 13.08
C ALA A 121 -11.57 -1.30 12.36
N PHE A 122 -11.32 -2.45 11.73
CA PHE A 122 -12.35 -3.25 11.07
C PHE A 122 -13.44 -3.72 12.05
N GLN A 123 -13.04 -4.23 13.21
CA GLN A 123 -13.98 -4.68 14.25
C GLN A 123 -14.89 -3.54 14.72
N LYS A 124 -14.32 -2.36 14.96
CA LYS A 124 -15.10 -1.14 15.35
C LYS A 124 -16.09 -0.71 14.26
N ALA A 125 -15.72 -0.90 12.98
CA ALA A 125 -16.57 -0.57 11.84
C ALA A 125 -17.58 -1.67 11.47
N GLY A 126 -17.64 -2.77 12.23
CA GLY A 126 -18.55 -3.89 11.96
C GLY A 126 -18.19 -4.68 10.69
N ILE A 127 -16.94 -4.62 10.26
CA ILE A 127 -16.41 -5.44 9.17
C ILE A 127 -16.02 -6.79 9.77
N PRO A 128 -16.42 -7.92 9.16
CA PRO A 128 -16.08 -9.23 9.67
C PRO A 128 -14.58 -9.46 9.72
N VAL A 129 -14.05 -9.75 10.91
CA VAL A 129 -12.65 -10.10 11.15
C VAL A 129 -12.55 -11.51 11.72
N PRO A 130 -11.44 -12.25 11.51
CA PRO A 130 -11.16 -13.48 12.21
C PRO A 130 -10.93 -13.21 13.71
N PHE A 131 -10.85 -14.26 14.52
CA PHE A 131 -10.21 -14.11 15.84
C PHE A 131 -8.82 -13.52 15.66
N PHE A 132 -8.45 -12.57 16.50
CA PHE A 132 -7.10 -11.99 16.50
C PHE A 132 -6.68 -11.54 17.90
N GLN A 133 -5.41 -11.69 18.20
CA GLN A 133 -4.79 -11.22 19.44
C GLN A 133 -3.35 -10.79 19.18
N ALA A 134 -2.97 -9.60 19.63
CA ALA A 134 -1.56 -9.20 19.65
C ALA A 134 -0.89 -9.71 20.91
N VAL A 135 0.32 -10.24 20.77
CA VAL A 135 1.09 -10.90 21.82
C VAL A 135 2.56 -10.50 21.76
N SER A 136 3.21 -10.54 22.90
CA SER A 136 4.66 -10.43 23.07
C SER A 136 5.27 -11.80 23.38
N VAL A 137 6.59 -11.91 23.30
CA VAL A 137 7.29 -13.15 23.70
C VAL A 137 6.99 -13.46 25.18
N GLY A 138 6.56 -14.68 25.45
CA GLY A 138 6.18 -15.16 26.79
C GLY A 138 4.70 -14.99 27.13
N ASP A 139 3.92 -14.26 26.32
CA ASP A 139 2.46 -14.23 26.47
C ASP A 139 1.84 -15.57 26.09
N ARG A 140 0.77 -15.94 26.81
CA ARG A 140 0.00 -17.15 26.49
C ARG A 140 -1.27 -16.77 25.76
N VAL A 141 -1.52 -17.47 24.67
CA VAL A 141 -2.77 -17.38 23.91
C VAL A 141 -3.32 -18.79 23.68
N PHE A 142 -4.63 -18.93 23.80
CA PHE A 142 -5.35 -20.18 23.58
C PHE A 142 -6.44 -19.94 22.54
N PRO A 143 -6.12 -20.13 21.24
CA PRO A 143 -7.11 -20.01 20.19
C PRO A 143 -8.22 -21.04 20.38
N GLU A 144 -9.46 -20.69 20.02
CA GLU A 144 -10.61 -21.62 20.09
C GLU A 144 -10.47 -22.79 19.12
N SER A 145 -9.73 -22.58 18.02
CA SER A 145 -9.50 -23.58 16.98
C SER A 145 -8.17 -23.39 16.27
N PHE A 146 -7.67 -24.46 15.68
CA PHE A 146 -6.53 -24.48 14.78
C PHE A 146 -7.00 -24.88 13.36
N PRO A 147 -6.26 -24.48 12.29
CA PRO A 147 -4.99 -23.77 12.32
C PRO A 147 -5.15 -22.26 12.56
N VAL A 148 -4.09 -21.64 13.10
CA VAL A 148 -3.96 -20.19 13.20
C VAL A 148 -2.77 -19.68 12.37
N ILE A 149 -2.75 -18.38 12.10
CA ILE A 149 -1.61 -17.68 11.52
C ILE A 149 -0.95 -16.85 12.60
N VAL A 150 0.37 -16.94 12.65
CA VAL A 150 1.22 -16.08 13.49
C VAL A 150 2.12 -15.27 12.57
N LYS A 151 2.14 -13.95 12.76
CA LYS A 151 2.95 -13.02 11.94
C LYS A 151 3.33 -11.77 12.73
N PRO A 152 4.38 -11.02 12.33
CA PRO A 152 4.70 -9.72 12.93
C PRO A 152 3.53 -8.74 12.77
N THR A 153 3.31 -7.85 13.76
CA THR A 153 2.26 -6.81 13.69
C THR A 153 2.50 -5.79 12.58
N ASP A 154 3.76 -5.51 12.24
CA ASP A 154 4.22 -4.32 11.51
C ASP A 154 5.17 -4.61 10.33
N ARG A 155 5.14 -5.83 9.79
CA ARG A 155 5.98 -6.21 8.63
C ARG A 155 5.12 -6.54 7.42
N SER A 156 5.64 -6.22 6.23
CA SER A 156 5.06 -6.56 4.92
C SER A 156 5.91 -7.58 4.16
N GLY A 157 5.42 -8.07 3.03
CA GLY A 157 6.12 -8.98 2.14
C GLY A 157 6.24 -10.40 2.69
N SER A 158 5.20 -10.95 3.28
CA SER A 158 5.07 -12.33 3.78
C SER A 158 6.19 -12.79 4.73
N ARG A 159 6.84 -11.86 5.45
CA ARG A 159 7.96 -12.15 6.35
C ARG A 159 7.49 -12.77 7.65
N ALA A 160 8.13 -13.86 8.06
CA ALA A 160 7.88 -14.55 9.33
C ALA A 160 6.39 -14.88 9.57
N ILE A 161 5.68 -15.29 8.50
CA ILE A 161 4.31 -15.81 8.60
C ILE A 161 4.39 -17.31 8.81
N THR A 162 3.79 -17.80 9.90
CA THR A 162 3.73 -19.23 10.21
C THR A 162 2.28 -19.68 10.37
N LYS A 163 1.89 -20.74 9.66
CA LYS A 163 0.62 -21.44 9.91
C LYS A 163 0.87 -22.52 10.95
N VAL A 164 0.19 -22.39 12.06
CA VAL A 164 0.37 -23.21 13.28
C VAL A 164 -0.83 -24.13 13.44
N TYR A 165 -0.60 -25.40 13.73
CA TYR A 165 -1.62 -26.42 13.82
C TYR A 165 -1.86 -26.93 15.25
N THR A 166 -0.93 -26.67 16.16
CA THR A 166 -1.01 -27.13 17.56
C THR A 166 -0.58 -26.03 18.55
N GLN A 167 -0.99 -26.20 19.80
CA GLN A 167 -0.60 -25.29 20.88
C GLN A 167 0.92 -25.31 21.14
N GLU A 168 1.57 -26.46 20.93
CA GLU A 168 3.00 -26.63 21.14
C GLU A 168 3.85 -25.83 20.15
N GLU A 169 3.37 -25.70 18.90
CA GLU A 169 4.06 -24.91 17.85
C GLU A 169 3.91 -23.39 18.05
N LEU A 170 2.90 -22.97 18.81
CA LEU A 170 2.48 -21.58 18.88
C LEU A 170 3.52 -20.67 19.54
N GLU A 171 4.14 -21.12 20.63
CA GLU A 171 5.13 -20.34 21.38
C GLU A 171 6.37 -20.03 20.54
N GLN A 172 6.85 -21.02 19.78
CA GLN A 172 7.99 -20.82 18.87
C GLN A 172 7.63 -19.86 17.72
N ALA A 173 6.44 -20.00 17.15
CA ALA A 173 5.97 -19.12 16.07
C ALA A 173 5.82 -17.66 16.55
N ILE A 174 5.30 -17.44 17.77
CA ILE A 174 5.20 -16.11 18.39
C ILE A 174 6.59 -15.49 18.55
N THR A 175 7.56 -16.25 19.07
CA THR A 175 8.93 -15.77 19.26
C THR A 175 9.54 -15.34 17.92
N GLN A 176 9.48 -16.20 16.91
CA GLN A 176 10.02 -15.90 15.58
C GLN A 176 9.37 -14.68 14.92
N ALA A 177 8.05 -14.53 15.05
CA ALA A 177 7.34 -13.38 14.50
C ALA A 177 7.67 -12.09 15.25
N ALA A 178 7.70 -12.12 16.58
CA ALA A 178 8.02 -10.95 17.40
C ALA A 178 9.45 -10.45 17.18
N GLU A 179 10.44 -11.34 17.02
CA GLU A 179 11.82 -10.98 16.70
C GLU A 179 11.97 -10.23 15.36
N GLN A 180 11.06 -10.47 14.42
CA GLN A 180 11.05 -9.79 13.12
C GLN A 180 10.23 -8.49 13.13
N SER A 181 9.42 -8.25 14.15
CA SER A 181 8.62 -7.03 14.31
C SER A 181 9.47 -5.86 14.81
N PHE A 182 9.21 -4.65 14.31
CA PHE A 182 9.81 -3.43 14.84
C PHE A 182 9.34 -3.10 16.26
N GLU A 183 8.11 -3.54 16.61
CA GLU A 183 7.52 -3.36 17.95
C GLU A 183 7.80 -4.54 18.89
N ASN A 184 8.52 -5.57 18.43
CA ASN A 184 8.74 -6.84 19.15
C ASN A 184 7.41 -7.54 19.52
N ARG A 185 6.42 -7.48 18.62
CA ARG A 185 5.09 -8.07 18.82
C ARG A 185 4.67 -8.93 17.63
N ALA A 186 3.93 -9.98 17.94
CA ALA A 186 3.26 -10.82 16.96
C ALA A 186 1.74 -10.63 17.03
N ILE A 187 1.03 -10.96 15.95
CA ILE A 187 -0.41 -11.16 15.95
C ILE A 187 -0.69 -12.63 15.67
N VAL A 188 -1.57 -13.22 16.47
CA VAL A 188 -2.14 -14.56 16.29
C VAL A 188 -3.55 -14.38 15.74
N GLU A 189 -3.85 -14.98 14.59
CA GLU A 189 -5.14 -14.87 13.93
C GLU A 189 -5.67 -16.26 13.54
N GLU A 190 -6.99 -16.43 13.54
CA GLU A 190 -7.63 -17.57 12.88
C GLU A 190 -7.20 -17.63 11.41
N TYR A 191 -6.88 -18.83 10.92
CA TYR A 191 -6.56 -19.02 9.50
C TYR A 191 -7.80 -18.90 8.63
N ILE A 192 -7.83 -17.92 7.75
CA ILE A 192 -8.90 -17.71 6.80
C ILE A 192 -8.68 -18.60 5.59
N GLU A 193 -9.57 -19.56 5.36
CA GLU A 193 -9.57 -20.36 4.14
C GLU A 193 -10.16 -19.59 2.96
N GLY A 194 -9.77 -19.96 1.74
CA GLY A 194 -10.36 -19.42 0.51
C GLY A 194 -9.34 -19.08 -0.56
N ALA A 195 -9.85 -18.78 -1.74
CA ALA A 195 -9.05 -18.24 -2.84
C ALA A 195 -8.65 -16.80 -2.52
N GLU A 196 -7.42 -16.45 -2.89
CA GLU A 196 -6.83 -15.14 -2.59
C GLU A 196 -6.97 -14.18 -3.75
N TYR A 197 -7.35 -12.95 -3.42
CA TYR A 197 -7.54 -11.87 -4.38
C TYR A 197 -6.90 -10.58 -3.85
N SER A 198 -6.53 -9.70 -4.78
CA SER A 198 -6.25 -8.30 -4.44
C SER A 198 -7.16 -7.35 -5.20
N VAL A 199 -7.34 -6.15 -4.65
CA VAL A 199 -8.16 -5.09 -5.21
C VAL A 199 -7.36 -3.81 -5.23
N GLU A 200 -7.18 -3.27 -6.44
CA GLU A 200 -6.53 -1.98 -6.65
C GLU A 200 -7.58 -0.88 -6.67
N THR A 201 -7.38 0.13 -5.84
CA THR A 201 -8.31 1.26 -5.71
C THR A 201 -7.59 2.59 -5.80
N ILE A 202 -8.31 3.62 -6.22
CA ILE A 202 -7.89 5.00 -6.11
C ILE A 202 -8.91 5.76 -5.28
N SER A 203 -8.42 6.53 -4.29
CA SER A 203 -9.24 7.34 -3.39
C SER A 203 -8.91 8.82 -3.59
N TYR A 204 -9.94 9.66 -3.60
CA TYR A 204 -9.77 11.10 -3.64
C TYR A 204 -10.83 11.77 -2.74
N LYS A 205 -10.37 12.46 -1.69
CA LYS A 205 -11.21 13.12 -0.69
C LYS A 205 -12.24 12.18 -0.02
N GLY A 206 -11.92 10.90 0.10
CA GLY A 206 -12.77 9.88 0.69
C GLY A 206 -13.76 9.23 -0.28
N GLU A 207 -13.75 9.59 -1.55
CA GLU A 207 -14.46 8.86 -2.60
C GLU A 207 -13.54 7.78 -3.19
N HIS A 208 -14.02 6.54 -3.23
CA HIS A 208 -13.25 5.38 -3.65
C HIS A 208 -13.69 4.88 -5.01
N THR A 209 -12.73 4.50 -5.84
CA THR A 209 -12.99 3.82 -7.11
C THR A 209 -12.19 2.53 -7.19
N CYS A 210 -12.86 1.41 -7.44
CA CYS A 210 -12.23 0.14 -7.73
C CYS A 210 -11.74 0.13 -9.18
N LEU A 211 -10.43 -0.03 -9.37
CA LEU A 211 -9.82 -0.09 -10.70
C LEU A 211 -9.78 -1.52 -11.22
N ALA A 212 -9.38 -2.47 -10.39
CA ALA A 212 -9.25 -3.87 -10.77
C ALA A 212 -9.37 -4.83 -9.59
N VAL A 213 -9.85 -6.04 -9.87
CA VAL A 213 -9.76 -7.19 -8.98
C VAL A 213 -8.82 -8.21 -9.62
N THR A 214 -7.84 -8.69 -8.85
CA THR A 214 -6.81 -9.64 -9.28
C THR A 214 -6.96 -10.93 -8.51
N LYS A 215 -6.96 -12.07 -9.19
CA LYS A 215 -6.82 -13.37 -8.53
C LYS A 215 -5.34 -13.66 -8.32
N LYS A 216 -4.95 -13.99 -7.08
CA LYS A 216 -3.58 -14.32 -6.71
C LYS A 216 -3.39 -15.85 -6.67
N PHE A 217 -2.24 -16.31 -7.14
CA PHE A 217 -1.82 -17.69 -7.02
C PHE A 217 -0.57 -17.76 -6.14
N THR A 218 -0.59 -18.65 -5.15
CA THR A 218 0.53 -18.80 -4.21
C THR A 218 0.93 -20.27 -4.12
N THR A 219 2.15 -20.52 -3.61
CA THR A 219 2.61 -21.88 -3.29
C THR A 219 1.80 -22.54 -2.17
N GLY A 220 1.03 -21.75 -1.42
CA GLY A 220 0.42 -22.17 -0.17
C GLY A 220 1.45 -22.38 0.96
N SER A 221 1.01 -23.07 2.04
CA SER A 221 1.88 -23.38 3.17
C SER A 221 3.11 -24.20 2.71
N PRO A 222 4.32 -23.97 3.30
CA PRO A 222 4.58 -23.09 4.44
C PRO A 222 4.95 -21.64 4.07
N HIS A 223 5.25 -21.34 2.81
CA HIS A 223 5.94 -20.09 2.44
C HIS A 223 5.02 -19.00 1.87
N TYR A 224 3.84 -19.37 1.34
CA TYR A 224 2.88 -18.43 0.73
C TYR A 224 3.49 -17.49 -0.32
N ILE A 225 4.47 -18.00 -1.11
CA ILE A 225 5.12 -17.23 -2.16
C ILE A 225 4.13 -17.06 -3.32
N GLU A 226 3.99 -15.84 -3.81
CA GLU A 226 3.18 -15.54 -4.99
C GLU A 226 3.82 -16.13 -6.24
N THR A 227 3.03 -16.86 -7.02
CA THR A 227 3.47 -17.56 -8.24
C THR A 227 2.83 -17.01 -9.50
N GLY A 228 1.82 -16.14 -9.35
CA GLY A 228 1.17 -15.51 -10.49
C GLY A 228 -0.06 -14.71 -10.12
N HIS A 229 -0.46 -13.85 -11.06
CA HIS A 229 -1.62 -12.98 -10.97
C HIS A 229 -2.49 -13.09 -12.22
N LEU A 230 -3.80 -13.10 -12.05
CA LEU A 230 -4.77 -13.06 -13.15
C LEU A 230 -5.69 -11.86 -12.97
N GLN A 231 -5.56 -10.88 -13.87
CA GLN A 231 -6.36 -9.66 -13.88
C GLN A 231 -6.94 -9.41 -15.29
N PRO A 232 -8.26 -9.17 -15.42
CA PRO A 232 -9.24 -9.15 -14.34
C PRO A 232 -9.49 -10.54 -13.74
N ALA A 233 -9.81 -10.58 -12.45
CA ALA A 233 -10.18 -11.83 -11.79
C ALA A 233 -11.49 -12.39 -12.36
N PRO A 234 -11.62 -13.73 -12.53
CA PRO A 234 -12.84 -14.36 -13.03
C PRO A 234 -13.89 -14.48 -11.90
N VAL A 235 -14.49 -13.35 -11.51
CA VAL A 235 -15.58 -13.29 -10.54
C VAL A 235 -16.88 -12.85 -11.21
N SER A 236 -18.03 -13.25 -10.66
CA SER A 236 -19.34 -12.78 -11.15
C SER A 236 -19.54 -11.29 -10.84
N GLU A 237 -20.43 -10.62 -11.58
CA GLU A 237 -20.80 -9.22 -11.30
C GLU A 237 -21.31 -9.03 -9.86
N GLU A 238 -22.10 -9.99 -9.35
CA GLU A 238 -22.59 -9.98 -7.97
C GLU A 238 -21.41 -10.03 -6.97
N MET A 239 -20.45 -10.93 -7.19
CA MET A 239 -19.28 -11.06 -6.34
C MET A 239 -18.38 -9.81 -6.44
N TYR A 240 -18.22 -9.25 -7.63
CA TYR A 240 -17.49 -8.00 -7.83
C TYR A 240 -18.09 -6.86 -7.00
N GLY A 241 -19.43 -6.71 -7.02
CA GLY A 241 -20.12 -5.71 -6.21
C GLY A 241 -19.93 -5.92 -4.70
N LYS A 242 -19.97 -7.18 -4.22
CA LYS A 242 -19.69 -7.51 -2.80
C LYS A 242 -18.25 -7.20 -2.40
N ILE A 243 -17.29 -7.50 -3.27
CA ILE A 243 -15.87 -7.17 -3.05
C ILE A 243 -15.72 -5.65 -2.93
N GLN A 244 -16.28 -4.90 -3.88
CA GLN A 244 -16.20 -3.44 -3.91
C GLN A 244 -16.78 -2.81 -2.64
N ASP A 245 -17.99 -3.21 -2.23
CA ASP A 245 -18.63 -2.70 -1.01
C ASP A 245 -17.78 -3.01 0.24
N THR A 246 -17.29 -4.25 0.35
CA THR A 246 -16.45 -4.67 1.49
C THR A 246 -15.17 -3.88 1.56
N VAL A 247 -14.49 -3.69 0.42
CA VAL A 247 -13.23 -2.95 0.35
C VAL A 247 -13.46 -1.47 0.65
N PHE A 248 -14.49 -0.83 0.09
CA PHE A 248 -14.75 0.60 0.33
C PHE A 248 -15.03 0.88 1.80
N ARG A 249 -15.87 0.07 2.46
CA ARG A 249 -16.09 0.16 3.90
C ARG A 249 -14.81 -0.02 4.71
N ALA A 250 -13.92 -0.88 4.25
CA ALA A 250 -12.64 -1.11 4.92
C ALA A 250 -11.66 0.05 4.72
N LEU A 251 -11.63 0.67 3.52
CA LEU A 251 -10.85 1.89 3.28
C LEU A 251 -11.32 3.04 4.17
N ASP A 252 -12.64 3.22 4.31
CA ASP A 252 -13.23 4.19 5.23
C ASP A 252 -12.82 3.92 6.69
N ALA A 253 -12.89 2.65 7.13
CA ALA A 253 -12.51 2.25 8.49
C ALA A 253 -11.04 2.52 8.81
N LEU A 254 -10.16 2.47 7.82
CA LEU A 254 -8.74 2.79 7.94
C LEU A 254 -8.43 4.27 7.70
N GLU A 255 -9.44 5.10 7.43
CA GLU A 255 -9.30 6.53 7.09
C GLU A 255 -8.44 6.77 5.82
N ILE A 256 -8.45 5.84 4.86
CA ILE A 256 -7.78 6.02 3.57
C ILE A 256 -8.66 6.94 2.72
N ARG A 257 -8.26 8.20 2.60
CA ARG A 257 -9.04 9.23 1.91
C ARG A 257 -8.41 9.68 0.59
N ASN A 258 -7.11 9.51 0.42
CA ASN A 258 -6.38 9.98 -0.75
C ASN A 258 -5.33 8.95 -1.18
N GLY A 259 -5.14 8.83 -2.50
CA GLY A 259 -4.10 8.01 -3.10
C GLY A 259 -4.54 6.60 -3.44
N ALA A 260 -3.57 5.79 -3.87
CA ALA A 260 -3.76 4.40 -4.21
C ALA A 260 -4.00 3.54 -2.98
N GLY A 261 -4.79 2.48 -3.12
CA GLY A 261 -4.99 1.44 -2.12
C GLY A 261 -4.83 0.05 -2.74
N HIS A 262 -4.19 -0.84 -2.00
CA HIS A 262 -4.04 -2.25 -2.33
C HIS A 262 -4.64 -3.09 -1.22
N SER A 263 -5.72 -3.81 -1.52
CA SER A 263 -6.45 -4.61 -0.54
C SER A 263 -6.30 -6.08 -0.86
N GLU A 264 -5.85 -6.89 0.09
CA GLU A 264 -5.78 -8.34 -0.01
C GLU A 264 -6.95 -8.97 0.73
N LEU A 265 -7.60 -9.94 0.11
CA LEU A 265 -8.76 -10.61 0.68
C LEU A 265 -8.83 -12.09 0.27
N ARG A 266 -9.55 -12.87 1.04
CA ARG A 266 -9.91 -14.25 0.69
C ARG A 266 -11.41 -14.42 0.58
N ILE A 267 -11.80 -15.25 -0.38
CA ILE A 267 -13.17 -15.63 -0.61
C ILE A 267 -13.29 -17.14 -0.39
N ASP A 268 -14.07 -17.55 0.59
CA ASP A 268 -14.30 -18.94 0.89
C ASP A 268 -15.31 -19.61 -0.09
N LYS A 269 -15.50 -20.92 0.04
CA LYS A 269 -16.43 -21.69 -0.82
C LYS A 269 -17.90 -21.27 -0.68
N ALA A 270 -18.26 -20.61 0.43
CA ALA A 270 -19.60 -20.09 0.66
C ALA A 270 -19.77 -18.66 0.12
N GLY A 271 -18.70 -18.05 -0.42
CA GLY A 271 -18.71 -16.69 -0.93
C GLY A 271 -18.52 -15.61 0.14
N ASN A 272 -18.10 -15.98 1.35
CA ASN A 272 -17.78 -15.01 2.38
C ASN A 272 -16.45 -14.35 2.09
N ILE A 273 -16.40 -13.01 2.18
CA ILE A 273 -15.21 -12.20 1.98
C ILE A 273 -14.58 -11.89 3.33
N ARG A 274 -13.27 -12.08 3.44
CA ARG A 274 -12.46 -11.67 4.60
C ARG A 274 -11.24 -10.91 4.14
N ILE A 275 -11.07 -9.70 4.65
CA ILE A 275 -9.88 -8.87 4.35
C ILE A 275 -8.68 -9.42 5.13
N ILE A 276 -7.59 -9.61 4.41
CA ILE A 276 -6.30 -10.05 4.95
C ILE A 276 -5.45 -8.87 5.35
N GLU A 277 -5.28 -7.90 4.44
CA GLU A 277 -4.46 -6.71 4.64
C GLU A 277 -4.88 -5.60 3.67
N ILE A 278 -4.71 -4.34 4.07
CA ILE A 278 -4.87 -3.18 3.19
C ILE A 278 -3.68 -2.26 3.40
N GLY A 279 -2.95 -1.99 2.32
CA GLY A 279 -1.94 -0.94 2.27
C GLY A 279 -2.51 0.34 1.66
N SER A 280 -2.24 1.49 2.28
CA SER A 280 -2.61 2.81 1.75
C SER A 280 -1.62 3.29 0.67
N ARG A 281 -1.31 2.39 -0.25
CA ARG A 281 -0.38 2.57 -1.37
C ARG A 281 -0.72 1.61 -2.49
N MET A 282 -0.19 1.84 -3.71
CA MET A 282 -0.33 0.93 -4.86
C MET A 282 0.32 -0.42 -4.58
N GLY A 283 -0.28 -1.50 -5.08
CA GLY A 283 0.29 -2.85 -5.05
C GLY A 283 1.67 -2.92 -5.71
N GLY A 284 2.54 -3.77 -5.16
CA GLY A 284 3.82 -4.15 -5.75
C GLY A 284 3.65 -5.19 -6.87
N ASP A 285 4.72 -5.93 -7.17
CA ASP A 285 4.76 -7.06 -8.11
C ASP A 285 4.14 -6.74 -9.49
N CYS A 286 4.32 -5.49 -9.95
CA CYS A 286 3.78 -4.98 -11.20
C CYS A 286 2.23 -4.99 -11.30
N ILE A 287 1.51 -5.27 -10.21
CA ILE A 287 0.04 -5.32 -10.23
C ILE A 287 -0.54 -3.95 -10.57
N GLY A 288 -0.14 -2.91 -9.82
CA GLY A 288 -0.66 -1.57 -10.04
C GLY A 288 -0.05 -0.87 -11.24
N SER A 289 1.26 -0.97 -11.42
CA SER A 289 1.99 -0.24 -12.48
C SER A 289 1.79 -0.80 -13.88
N ASP A 290 1.58 -2.11 -14.01
CA ASP A 290 1.55 -2.80 -15.30
C ASP A 290 0.22 -3.52 -15.57
N LEU A 291 -0.26 -4.37 -14.64
CA LEU A 291 -1.47 -5.16 -14.88
C LEU A 291 -2.73 -4.28 -14.94
N VAL A 292 -2.86 -3.27 -14.07
CA VAL A 292 -4.02 -2.35 -14.12
C VAL A 292 -4.12 -1.63 -15.46
N PRO A 293 -3.08 -0.94 -15.98
CA PRO A 293 -3.21 -0.32 -17.31
C PRO A 293 -3.42 -1.33 -18.43
N LEU A 294 -2.79 -2.50 -18.40
CA LEU A 294 -2.97 -3.52 -19.43
C LEU A 294 -4.39 -4.11 -19.46
N SER A 295 -5.03 -4.31 -18.30
CA SER A 295 -6.34 -4.95 -18.23
C SER A 295 -7.52 -3.98 -18.28
N THR A 296 -7.31 -2.72 -17.86
CA THR A 296 -8.39 -1.74 -17.70
C THR A 296 -8.24 -0.52 -18.60
N GLY A 297 -7.04 -0.25 -19.12
CA GLY A 297 -6.70 0.98 -19.85
C GLY A 297 -6.51 2.20 -18.94
N GLN A 298 -6.56 2.05 -17.60
CA GLN A 298 -6.41 3.15 -16.65
C GLN A 298 -4.93 3.37 -16.31
N ASP A 299 -4.47 4.61 -16.40
CA ASP A 299 -3.10 4.98 -15.98
C ASP A 299 -3.04 5.19 -14.46
N PHE A 300 -2.96 4.09 -13.72
CA PHE A 300 -3.00 4.11 -12.27
C PHE A 300 -1.81 4.87 -11.65
N VAL A 301 -0.64 4.81 -12.29
CA VAL A 301 0.54 5.55 -11.81
C VAL A 301 0.33 7.06 -11.94
N ALA A 302 -0.25 7.52 -13.07
CA ALA A 302 -0.60 8.93 -13.22
C ALA A 302 -1.66 9.38 -12.20
N MET A 303 -2.67 8.53 -11.90
CA MET A 303 -3.66 8.80 -10.85
C MET A 303 -3.01 8.95 -9.47
N ALA A 304 -1.99 8.15 -9.15
CA ALA A 304 -1.25 8.27 -7.89
C ALA A 304 -0.48 9.60 -7.82
N VAL A 305 0.12 10.06 -8.92
CA VAL A 305 0.76 11.40 -9.00
C VAL A 305 -0.27 12.51 -8.82
N ASP A 306 -1.41 12.43 -9.51
CA ASP A 306 -2.46 13.46 -9.42
C ASP A 306 -3.00 13.59 -8.00
N THR A 307 -3.32 12.48 -7.35
CA THR A 307 -3.85 12.50 -5.96
C THR A 307 -2.81 13.00 -4.96
N ALA A 308 -1.52 12.65 -5.12
CA ALA A 308 -0.43 13.18 -4.32
C ALA A 308 -0.25 14.70 -4.50
N ALA A 309 -0.59 15.24 -5.67
CA ALA A 309 -0.59 16.67 -5.95
C ALA A 309 -1.93 17.38 -5.62
N GLY A 310 -2.85 16.69 -4.94
CA GLY A 310 -4.16 17.22 -4.54
C GLY A 310 -5.14 17.43 -5.70
N LYS A 311 -4.89 16.78 -6.83
CA LYS A 311 -5.77 16.82 -8.01
C LYS A 311 -6.67 15.59 -8.05
N PRO A 312 -7.88 15.68 -8.63
CA PRO A 312 -8.69 14.50 -8.89
C PRO A 312 -7.99 13.57 -9.88
N PRO A 313 -8.10 12.24 -9.71
CA PRO A 313 -7.55 11.27 -10.65
C PRO A 313 -8.28 11.40 -12.01
N VAL A 314 -7.52 11.28 -13.10
CA VAL A 314 -8.07 11.34 -14.46
C VAL A 314 -8.34 9.92 -14.95
N PHE A 315 -9.61 9.62 -15.26
CA PHE A 315 -10.02 8.33 -15.80
C PHE A 315 -9.99 8.33 -17.33
N THR A 316 -9.42 7.28 -17.90
CA THR A 316 -9.44 7.08 -19.35
C THR A 316 -10.81 6.51 -19.74
N GLU A 317 -11.47 7.13 -20.74
CA GLU A 317 -12.70 6.57 -21.29
C GLU A 317 -12.42 5.18 -21.90
N LYS A 318 -13.25 4.18 -21.54
CA LYS A 318 -13.16 2.87 -22.20
C LYS A 318 -13.43 3.06 -23.67
N LYS A 319 -12.43 2.84 -24.51
CA LYS A 319 -12.69 2.62 -25.95
C LYS A 319 -13.59 1.39 -26.06
N LYS A 320 -14.80 1.60 -26.57
CA LYS A 320 -15.77 0.53 -26.84
C LYS A 320 -15.23 -0.46 -27.87
#